data_3ae3d1ee353e3455d01f8a99d35c0619
#
_entry.id   3ae3d1ee353e3455d01f8a99d35c0619
#
_cell.length_a   1.000
_cell.length_b   1.000
_cell.length_c   1.000
_cell.angle_alpha   90.00
_cell.angle_beta   90.00
_cell.angle_gamma   90.00
#
_symmetry.space_group_name_H-M   'P 1'
#
loop_
_entity.id
_entity.type
_entity.pdbx_description
1 polymer ?
#
loop_
_entity_poly.entity_id
_entity_poly.type
_entity_poly.pdbx_seq_one_letter_code
_entity_poly.pdbx_strand_id
1 'polypeptide(L)'
;MKFDDTYFSREDRYSIGVESTSGSHYASIPVSNGIVDYEEYYKLTPDQYHDFLRDKDAAIEFVEACRRREHDDLLLQRPGNNRGTPV
;
A
#
# COMPACT_ATOMS: atom_id res chain seq x y z
N MET A 1 5.69 14.10 1.83
CA MET A 1 4.45 13.37 1.49
C MET A 1 3.64 13.09 2.74
N LYS A 2 2.34 13.21 2.64
CA LYS A 2 1.44 12.96 3.75
C LYS A 2 0.39 11.94 3.34
N PHE A 3 0.40 10.78 4.01
CA PHE A 3 -0.48 9.66 3.68
C PHE A 3 -1.63 9.61 4.69
N ASP A 4 -2.86 9.76 4.19
CA ASP A 4 -4.06 9.75 5.01
C ASP A 4 -4.88 8.50 4.68
N ASP A 5 -4.96 7.58 5.64
CA ASP A 5 -5.70 6.34 5.45
C ASP A 5 -7.21 6.60 5.45
N THR A 6 -7.90 6.12 4.43
CA THR A 6 -9.36 6.09 4.38
C THR A 6 -9.89 4.83 5.05
N TYR A 7 -9.17 3.73 4.87
CA TYR A 7 -9.53 2.42 5.42
C TYR A 7 -8.27 1.68 5.80
N PHE A 8 -8.33 0.97 6.91
CA PHE A 8 -7.25 0.13 7.40
C PHE A 8 -7.82 -1.23 7.80
N SER A 9 -7.23 -2.31 7.28
CA SER A 9 -7.55 -3.67 7.69
C SER A 9 -6.41 -4.21 8.55
N ARG A 10 -6.66 -4.32 9.84
CA ARG A 10 -5.69 -4.88 10.77
C ARG A 10 -5.50 -6.38 10.52
N GLU A 11 -6.59 -7.06 10.19
CA GLU A 11 -6.62 -8.50 9.96
C GLU A 11 -5.85 -8.89 8.71
N ASP A 12 -6.05 -8.16 7.62
CA ASP A 12 -5.44 -8.44 6.32
C ASP A 12 -4.19 -7.61 6.07
N ARG A 13 -3.84 -6.72 6.99
CA ARG A 13 -2.62 -5.93 6.99
C ARG A 13 -2.43 -5.09 5.74
N TYR A 14 -3.39 -4.22 5.47
CA TYR A 14 -3.26 -3.23 4.41
C TYR A 14 -4.07 -1.98 4.74
N SER A 15 -3.73 -0.88 4.07
CA SER A 15 -4.48 0.36 4.14
C SER A 15 -4.82 0.84 2.74
N ILE A 16 -5.89 1.59 2.62
CA ILE A 16 -6.28 2.31 1.41
C ILE A 16 -6.42 3.78 1.79
N GLY A 17 -5.87 4.68 1.01
CA GLY A 17 -5.96 6.09 1.35
C GLY A 17 -5.56 7.02 0.23
N VAL A 18 -5.31 8.27 0.61
CA VAL A 18 -4.94 9.34 -0.31
C VAL A 18 -3.70 10.05 0.23
N GLU A 19 -2.71 10.22 -0.64
CA GLU A 19 -1.57 11.06 -0.33
C GLU A 19 -1.98 12.51 -0.59
N SER A 20 -2.04 13.33 0.46
CA SER A 20 -2.72 14.63 0.40
C SER A 20 -1.98 15.70 -0.39
N THR A 21 -0.66 15.58 -0.53
CA THR A 21 0.14 16.58 -1.24
C THR A 21 -0.09 16.48 -2.76
N SER A 22 -0.12 15.27 -3.30
CA SER A 22 -0.30 15.03 -4.74
C SER A 22 -1.74 14.68 -5.12
N GLY A 23 -2.55 14.27 -4.15
CA GLY A 23 -3.88 13.73 -4.40
C GLY A 23 -3.88 12.31 -4.92
N SER A 24 -2.73 11.63 -4.93
CA SER A 24 -2.63 10.25 -5.39
C SER A 24 -3.33 9.29 -4.44
N HIS A 25 -4.08 8.35 -4.99
CA HIS A 25 -4.67 7.27 -4.21
C HIS A 25 -3.63 6.16 -4.01
N TYR A 26 -3.71 5.44 -2.91
CA TYR A 26 -2.74 4.38 -2.62
C TYR A 26 -3.36 3.19 -1.89
N ALA A 27 -2.67 2.05 -2.02
CA ALA A 27 -2.78 0.93 -1.10
C ALA A 27 -1.42 0.79 -0.41
N SER A 28 -1.40 0.46 0.86
CA SER A 28 -0.14 0.28 1.59
C SER A 28 -0.11 -1.05 2.33
N ILE A 29 1.10 -1.56 2.51
CA ILE A 29 1.35 -2.77 3.28
C ILE A 29 2.48 -2.52 4.27
N PRO A 30 2.43 -3.13 5.46
CA PRO A 30 3.54 -3.05 6.40
C PRO A 30 4.71 -3.93 5.97
N VAL A 31 5.91 -3.42 6.14
CA VAL A 31 7.15 -4.14 5.90
C VAL A 31 8.10 -3.91 7.06
N SER A 32 9.04 -4.84 7.26
CA SER A 32 10.05 -4.73 8.30
C SER A 32 11.41 -5.12 7.76
N ASN A 33 12.44 -4.34 8.11
CA ASN A 33 13.82 -4.69 7.78
C ASN A 33 14.57 -5.25 8.99
N GLY A 34 13.85 -5.60 10.07
CA GLY A 34 14.44 -6.12 11.29
C GLY A 34 14.83 -5.04 12.29
N ILE A 35 14.99 -3.80 11.85
CA ILE A 35 15.33 -2.66 12.71
C ILE A 35 14.11 -1.75 12.89
N VAL A 36 13.43 -1.45 11.79
CA VAL A 36 12.22 -0.63 11.79
C VAL A 36 11.14 -1.27 10.97
N ASP A 37 9.90 -1.01 11.36
CA ASP A 37 8.72 -1.34 10.60
C ASP A 37 8.25 -0.07 9.90
N TYR A 38 7.86 -0.19 8.63
CA TYR A 38 7.38 0.94 7.87
C TYR A 38 6.37 0.48 6.83
N GLU A 39 5.79 1.42 6.07
CA GLU A 39 4.79 1.11 5.05
C GLU A 39 5.37 1.30 3.66
N GLU A 40 5.03 0.40 2.74
CA GLU A 40 5.23 0.62 1.32
C GLU A 40 3.90 1.04 0.71
N TYR A 41 3.91 2.11 -0.09
CA TYR A 41 2.72 2.74 -0.67
C TYR A 41 2.72 2.52 -2.17
N TYR A 42 1.64 1.95 -2.68
CA TYR A 42 1.48 1.62 -4.10
C TYR A 42 0.38 2.47 -4.70
N LYS A 43 0.69 3.16 -5.81
CA LYS A 43 -0.27 4.05 -6.45
C LYS A 43 -1.46 3.27 -7.01
N LEU A 44 -2.65 3.78 -6.75
CA LEU A 44 -3.90 3.26 -7.31
C LEU A 44 -4.48 4.28 -8.29
N THR A 45 -5.23 3.79 -9.28
CA THR A 45 -6.11 4.65 -10.04
C THR A 45 -7.31 5.02 -9.16
N PRO A 46 -8.03 6.13 -9.46
CA PRO A 46 -9.26 6.44 -8.74
C PRO A 46 -10.28 5.30 -8.76
N ASP A 47 -10.39 4.59 -9.88
CA ASP A 47 -11.31 3.45 -9.98
C ASP A 47 -10.91 2.31 -9.05
N GLN A 48 -9.62 1.98 -9.00
CA GLN A 48 -9.11 0.97 -8.06
C GLN A 48 -9.38 1.37 -6.61
N TYR A 49 -9.14 2.63 -6.28
CA TYR A 49 -9.38 3.14 -4.94
C TYR A 49 -10.83 2.90 -4.52
N HIS A 50 -11.78 3.29 -5.36
CA HIS A 50 -13.20 3.11 -5.07
C HIS A 50 -13.61 1.64 -5.04
N ASP A 51 -13.10 0.84 -5.97
CA ASP A 51 -13.40 -0.60 -6.02
C ASP A 51 -12.89 -1.32 -4.77
N PHE A 52 -11.67 -1.01 -4.34
CA PHE A 52 -11.06 -1.67 -3.18
C PHE A 52 -11.72 -1.28 -1.87
N LEU A 53 -12.32 -0.09 -1.79
CA LEU A 53 -13.06 0.31 -0.60
C LEU A 53 -14.38 -0.46 -0.44
N ARG A 54 -14.97 -0.93 -1.53
CA ARG A 54 -16.24 -1.66 -1.48
C ARG A 54 -16.09 -3.16 -1.74
N ASP A 55 -14.96 -3.60 -2.30
CA ASP A 55 -14.71 -5.02 -2.60
C ASP A 55 -13.39 -5.42 -1.95
N LYS A 56 -13.51 -6.01 -0.76
CA LYS A 56 -12.36 -6.41 0.03
C LYS A 56 -11.53 -7.49 -0.66
N ASP A 57 -12.18 -8.42 -1.35
CA ASP A 57 -11.47 -9.50 -2.03
C ASP A 57 -10.59 -8.96 -3.16
N ALA A 58 -11.08 -7.98 -3.91
CA ALA A 58 -10.28 -7.33 -4.94
C ALA A 58 -9.07 -6.60 -4.34
N ALA A 59 -9.27 -5.92 -3.20
CA ALA A 59 -8.18 -5.25 -2.51
C ALA A 59 -7.13 -6.25 -2.03
N ILE A 60 -7.55 -7.36 -1.44
CA ILE A 60 -6.64 -8.41 -0.94
C ILE A 60 -5.83 -9.00 -2.09
N GLU A 61 -6.45 -9.28 -3.22
CA GLU A 61 -5.75 -9.81 -4.40
C GLU A 61 -4.64 -8.85 -4.85
N PHE A 62 -4.93 -7.56 -4.89
CA PHE A 62 -3.95 -6.55 -5.26
C PHE A 62 -2.79 -6.47 -4.25
N VAL A 63 -3.10 -6.41 -2.94
CA VAL A 63 -2.05 -6.28 -1.93
C VAL A 63 -1.22 -7.56 -1.79
N GLU A 64 -1.78 -8.73 -2.06
CA GLU A 64 -1.01 -9.97 -2.12
C GLU A 64 0.02 -9.92 -3.26
N ALA A 65 -0.37 -9.38 -4.42
CA ALA A 65 0.56 -9.16 -5.52
C ALA A 65 1.66 -8.15 -5.12
N CYS A 66 1.31 -7.12 -4.37
CA CYS A 66 2.30 -6.19 -3.83
C CYS A 66 3.31 -6.89 -2.92
N ARG A 67 2.84 -7.82 -2.09
CA ARG A 67 3.71 -8.60 -1.21
C ARG A 67 4.67 -9.49 -1.98
N ARG A 68 4.26 -9.97 -3.14
CA ARG A 68 5.12 -10.74 -4.05
C ARG A 68 6.02 -9.87 -4.92
N ARG A 69 5.99 -8.54 -4.69
CA ARG A 69 6.78 -7.55 -5.43
C ARG A 69 6.46 -7.49 -6.91
N GLU A 70 5.19 -7.74 -7.25
CA GLU A 70 4.71 -7.70 -8.64
C GLU A 70 4.28 -6.32 -9.08
N HIS A 71 4.20 -5.36 -8.15
CA HIS A 71 3.77 -3.98 -8.41
C HIS A 71 4.79 -2.94 -7.97
N ASP A 72 6.08 -3.28 -7.99
CA ASP A 72 7.13 -2.34 -7.59
C ASP A 72 7.17 -1.09 -8.45
N ASP A 73 6.72 -1.17 -9.70
CA ASP A 73 6.58 -0.02 -10.59
C ASP A 73 5.56 1.01 -10.09
N LEU A 74 4.68 0.62 -9.18
CA LEU A 74 3.65 1.50 -8.61
C LEU A 74 4.07 2.16 -7.29
N LEU A 75 5.25 1.85 -6.76
CA LEU A 75 5.70 2.42 -5.49
C LEU A 75 5.78 3.94 -5.58
N LEU A 76 5.14 4.62 -4.61
CA LEU A 76 5.18 6.08 -4.52
C LEU A 76 6.50 6.58 -3.95
N GLN A 77 7.18 5.75 -3.16
CA GLN A 77 8.50 6.02 -2.62
C GLN A 77 9.41 4.85 -2.95
N ARG A 78 10.57 5.13 -3.53
CA ARG A 78 11.51 4.08 -3.86
C ARG A 78 12.10 3.47 -2.60
N PRO A 79 12.24 2.14 -2.52
CA PRO A 79 12.89 1.51 -1.39
C PRO A 79 14.39 1.87 -1.36
N GLY A 80 14.90 2.02 -0.15
CA GLY A 80 16.33 2.22 0.05
C GLY A 80 17.10 0.90 -0.05
N ASN A 81 18.40 0.95 0.29
CA ASN A 81 19.27 -0.22 0.23
C ASN A 81 18.88 -1.30 1.23
N ASN A 82 18.20 -0.93 2.29
CA ASN A 82 17.81 -1.83 3.38
C ASN A 82 16.30 -2.05 3.35
N ARG A 83 15.80 -2.49 2.20
CA ARG A 83 14.37 -2.72 2.01
C ARG A 83 13.87 -3.86 2.90
N GLY A 84 12.73 -3.63 3.53
CA GLY A 84 12.08 -4.64 4.36
C GLY A 84 11.34 -5.70 3.57
N THR A 85 10.91 -6.72 4.29
CA THR A 85 10.00 -7.75 3.78
C THR A 85 8.61 -7.55 4.38
N PRO A 86 7.55 -7.90 3.62
CA PRO A 86 6.18 -7.79 4.12
C PRO A 86 5.98 -8.63 5.39
N VAL A 87 5.23 -8.08 6.32
CA VAL A 87 4.94 -8.73 7.61
C VAL A 87 3.44 -8.87 7.84
#